data_bccd0023cc3fd6c52e8d476d8869429d
#
_entry.id   bccd0023cc3fd6c52e8d476d8869429d
#
_cell.length_a   1.000
_cell.length_b   1.000
_cell.length_c   1.000
_cell.angle_alpha   90.00
_cell.angle_beta   90.00
_cell.angle_gamma   90.00
#
_symmetry.space_group_name_H-M   'P 1'
#
loop_
_entity.id
_entity.type
_entity.pdbx_description
1 polymer ?
#
loop_
_entity_poly.entity_id
_entity_poly.type
_entity_poly.pdbx_seq_one_letter_code
_entity_poly.pdbx_strand_id
1 'polypeptide(L)'
;MSDNWDVIVIGSGAGGASAAYKLVKAGKRVLMLEKGHRLPRDASTLSTEIVFKEGRFYTTVEWQDGRGEPFKPTGEHYNLGGKTKWYGAALLRFSAHEFEADPAFQCLSWPFGLSELEAHYAEAERMLHVNHFKNEPELQSVIDKVIKHDPSWRVEPLPLGLKPEIVNDPEEAKHFDGYASVAGYKGDAEECFINLIENEPNFRLLLDKEVETFLHADNAPEAIEGVVCTDGSAFRGGTIILSCGAMTSPRLLEDYFAATGLAGKLPCAAFIGRNFRMHLNSALIVFSFFKDHDVLRKTAIFYNDRHPHSTVQCLGWIDGDLLATQLPAVTPEFVTSLIGKRALGFFVTTEDGSSLDNRVISNRGGRPILDYEFGRIKHSYDEHKACIRDFERALLFAGFAGASQWTGLAGTAHAVGTLVTGDDPATSVVDAHGKVHGMTGLYISDGSVLPRTSRVNPALTIYAWGLRLGEKLASMN
;
A
#
# COMPACT_ATOMS: atom_id res chain seq x y z
N MET A 1 15.43 9.50 33.90
CA MET A 1 15.52 8.12 33.38
C MET A 1 16.10 8.26 31.99
N SER A 2 17.16 7.55 31.66
CA SER A 2 17.73 7.63 30.31
C SER A 2 16.68 7.11 29.33
N ASP A 3 16.21 7.98 28.43
CA ASP A 3 15.23 7.66 27.37
C ASP A 3 15.88 6.82 26.26
N ASN A 4 16.56 5.73 26.63
CA ASN A 4 17.17 4.83 25.67
C ASN A 4 16.19 3.70 25.35
N TRP A 5 15.65 3.69 24.13
CA TRP A 5 14.71 2.70 23.64
C TRP A 5 15.46 1.48 23.09
N ASP A 6 14.87 0.30 23.21
CA ASP A 6 15.45 -0.87 22.56
C ASP A 6 15.23 -0.77 21.03
N VAL A 7 14.03 -0.29 20.64
CA VAL A 7 13.67 -0.09 19.24
C VAL A 7 12.90 1.23 19.06
N ILE A 8 13.25 1.99 18.01
CA ILE A 8 12.45 3.13 17.51
C ILE A 8 11.85 2.74 16.17
N VAL A 9 10.54 2.85 16.03
CA VAL A 9 9.80 2.61 14.77
C VAL A 9 9.36 3.95 14.20
N ILE A 10 9.74 4.24 12.95
CA ILE A 10 9.39 5.47 12.25
C ILE A 10 8.27 5.16 11.26
N GLY A 11 7.07 5.63 11.54
CA GLY A 11 5.85 5.36 10.75
C GLY A 11 5.01 4.22 11.32
N SER A 12 3.70 4.43 11.34
CA SER A 12 2.68 3.60 11.95
C SER A 12 1.86 2.77 10.95
N GLY A 13 2.27 2.70 9.69
CA GLY A 13 1.61 1.90 8.66
C GLY A 13 1.75 0.39 8.87
N ALA A 14 1.33 -0.41 7.89
CA ALA A 14 1.26 -1.87 7.96
C ALA A 14 2.55 -2.52 8.53
N GLY A 15 3.71 -2.18 7.98
CA GLY A 15 4.98 -2.80 8.38
C GLY A 15 5.46 -2.33 9.74
N GLY A 16 5.36 -1.02 10.04
CA GLY A 16 5.78 -0.46 11.33
C GLY A 16 4.92 -0.96 12.49
N ALA A 17 3.59 -0.95 12.31
CA ALA A 17 2.65 -1.39 13.35
C ALA A 17 2.79 -2.89 13.65
N SER A 18 2.89 -3.74 12.62
CA SER A 18 3.04 -5.19 12.80
C SER A 18 4.39 -5.57 13.43
N ALA A 19 5.49 -4.88 13.06
CA ALA A 19 6.79 -5.08 13.70
C ALA A 19 6.77 -4.62 15.18
N ALA A 20 6.23 -3.43 15.47
CA ALA A 20 6.10 -2.92 16.83
C ALA A 20 5.29 -3.85 17.73
N TYR A 21 4.18 -4.38 17.22
CA TYR A 21 3.34 -5.35 17.95
C TYR A 21 4.16 -6.55 18.43
N LYS A 22 4.92 -7.20 17.54
CA LYS A 22 5.75 -8.37 17.92
C LYS A 22 6.81 -8.00 18.96
N LEU A 23 7.46 -6.88 18.79
CA LEU A 23 8.52 -6.41 19.68
C LEU A 23 8.00 -6.08 21.08
N VAL A 24 6.88 -5.35 21.16
CA VAL A 24 6.26 -5.00 22.45
C VAL A 24 5.79 -6.27 23.19
N LYS A 25 5.13 -7.20 22.46
CA LYS A 25 4.68 -8.46 23.05
C LYS A 25 5.85 -9.38 23.48
N ALA A 26 7.03 -9.19 22.91
CA ALA A 26 8.28 -9.84 23.34
C ALA A 26 9.01 -9.09 24.49
N GLY A 27 8.44 -8.00 25.02
CA GLY A 27 8.98 -7.26 26.15
C GLY A 27 10.01 -6.19 25.79
N LYS A 28 10.29 -5.92 24.51
CA LYS A 28 11.19 -4.82 24.10
C LYS A 28 10.52 -3.46 24.38
N ARG A 29 11.32 -2.46 24.76
CA ARG A 29 10.84 -1.07 24.91
C ARG A 29 10.82 -0.41 23.54
N VAL A 30 9.63 -0.07 23.05
CA VAL A 30 9.41 0.44 21.70
C VAL A 30 8.86 1.86 21.73
N LEU A 31 9.54 2.78 21.03
CA LEU A 31 9.02 4.10 20.70
C LEU A 31 8.55 4.09 19.25
N MET A 32 7.29 4.47 19.02
CA MET A 32 6.76 4.68 17.66
C MET A 32 6.58 6.18 17.42
N LEU A 33 7.12 6.67 16.31
CA LEU A 33 7.02 8.05 15.86
C LEU A 33 6.16 8.09 14.59
N GLU A 34 5.06 8.82 14.62
CA GLU A 34 4.18 9.04 13.48
C GLU A 34 4.09 10.56 13.19
N LYS A 35 4.31 10.94 11.92
CA LYS A 35 4.27 12.35 11.56
C LYS A 35 2.86 12.92 11.48
N GLY A 36 1.87 12.06 11.24
CA GLY A 36 0.47 12.45 11.21
C GLY A 36 -0.22 12.33 12.56
N HIS A 37 -1.48 12.71 12.58
CA HIS A 37 -2.35 12.65 13.76
C HIS A 37 -3.34 11.48 13.67
N ARG A 38 -4.09 11.24 14.73
CA ARG A 38 -5.20 10.28 14.75
C ARG A 38 -6.38 10.84 13.97
N LEU A 39 -7.02 10.02 13.13
CA LEU A 39 -8.22 10.43 12.40
C LEU A 39 -9.41 10.65 13.34
N PRO A 40 -10.30 11.60 13.03
CA PRO A 40 -11.51 11.80 13.79
C PRO A 40 -12.47 10.60 13.65
N ARG A 41 -13.27 10.35 14.69
CA ARG A 41 -14.30 9.30 14.69
C ARG A 41 -15.71 9.94 14.68
N ASP A 42 -15.91 10.95 13.82
CA ASP A 42 -17.13 11.75 13.71
C ASP A 42 -17.87 11.57 12.38
N ALA A 43 -17.61 10.45 11.71
CA ALA A 43 -18.12 10.11 10.38
C ALA A 43 -17.61 11.00 9.21
N SER A 44 -16.78 12.01 9.45
CA SER A 44 -16.20 12.82 8.37
C SER A 44 -15.32 11.96 7.42
N THR A 45 -14.77 10.85 7.94
CA THR A 45 -13.97 9.89 7.15
C THR A 45 -14.82 8.96 6.28
N LEU A 46 -16.15 8.98 6.40
CA LEU A 46 -17.11 8.25 5.55
C LEU A 46 -17.81 9.18 4.54
N SER A 47 -17.56 10.48 4.60
CA SER A 47 -18.20 11.46 3.71
C SER A 47 -17.45 11.58 2.39
N THR A 48 -18.09 11.27 1.26
CA THR A 48 -17.56 11.45 -0.10
C THR A 48 -17.14 12.90 -0.36
N GLU A 49 -17.95 13.87 0.10
CA GLU A 49 -17.65 15.31 -0.02
C GLU A 49 -16.32 15.65 0.67
N ILE A 50 -16.15 15.24 1.93
CA ILE A 50 -14.98 15.60 2.74
C ILE A 50 -13.72 14.86 2.27
N VAL A 51 -13.85 13.55 1.98
CA VAL A 51 -12.71 12.71 1.63
C VAL A 51 -12.21 12.99 0.22
N PHE A 52 -13.10 12.96 -0.78
CA PHE A 52 -12.68 13.01 -2.19
C PHE A 52 -12.80 14.40 -2.84
N LYS A 53 -13.82 15.18 -2.49
CA LYS A 53 -14.04 16.48 -3.13
C LYS A 53 -13.25 17.61 -2.44
N GLU A 54 -13.30 17.68 -1.11
CA GLU A 54 -12.43 18.59 -0.35
C GLU A 54 -10.98 18.09 -0.28
N GLY A 55 -10.77 16.76 -0.32
CA GLY A 55 -9.45 16.15 -0.17
C GLY A 55 -8.82 16.40 1.20
N ARG A 56 -9.64 16.54 2.26
CA ARG A 56 -9.21 16.96 3.61
C ARG A 56 -8.11 16.09 4.18
N PHE A 57 -8.10 14.80 3.86
CA PHE A 57 -7.18 13.81 4.40
C PHE A 57 -6.03 13.46 3.47
N TYR A 58 -5.92 14.11 2.30
CA TYR A 58 -4.82 13.91 1.38
C TYR A 58 -3.57 14.65 1.84
N THR A 59 -2.41 14.15 1.40
CA THR A 59 -1.15 14.86 1.63
C THR A 59 -1.17 16.24 1.01
N THR A 60 -0.56 17.20 1.70
CA THR A 60 -0.30 18.55 1.17
C THR A 60 1.05 18.64 0.45
N VAL A 61 1.88 17.58 0.53
CA VAL A 61 3.20 17.56 -0.10
C VAL A 61 3.05 17.42 -1.61
N GLU A 62 3.52 18.44 -2.33
CA GLU A 62 3.60 18.42 -3.78
C GLU A 62 4.86 17.68 -4.24
N TRP A 63 4.68 16.85 -5.25
CA TRP A 63 5.74 16.15 -5.96
C TRP A 63 5.89 16.70 -7.36
N GLN A 64 6.95 16.33 -8.04
CA GLN A 64 7.07 16.53 -9.48
C GLN A 64 7.39 15.19 -10.15
N ASP A 65 6.93 15.03 -11.39
CA ASP A 65 7.31 13.91 -12.24
C ASP A 65 8.72 14.06 -12.80
N GLY A 66 9.21 13.07 -13.54
CA GLY A 66 10.54 13.11 -14.19
C GLY A 66 10.70 14.22 -15.23
N ARG A 67 9.62 14.90 -15.63
CA ARG A 67 9.62 16.05 -16.57
C ARG A 67 9.55 17.39 -15.85
N GLY A 68 9.42 17.36 -14.51
CA GLY A 68 9.28 18.55 -13.67
C GLY A 68 7.85 19.04 -13.49
N GLU A 69 6.84 18.32 -14.01
CA GLU A 69 5.44 18.69 -13.85
C GLU A 69 4.96 18.37 -12.42
N PRO A 70 4.34 19.34 -11.73
CA PRO A 70 3.89 19.16 -10.36
C PRO A 70 2.66 18.26 -10.28
N PHE A 71 2.60 17.40 -9.26
CA PHE A 71 1.40 16.64 -8.92
C PHE A 71 1.30 16.37 -7.41
N LYS A 72 0.11 16.02 -6.95
CA LYS A 72 -0.13 15.54 -5.58
C LYS A 72 -0.50 14.06 -5.61
N PRO A 73 0.25 13.18 -4.91
CA PRO A 73 -0.12 11.78 -4.83
C PRO A 73 -1.33 11.60 -3.91
N THR A 74 -2.51 11.37 -4.49
CA THR A 74 -3.76 11.19 -3.75
C THR A 74 -3.81 9.90 -2.93
N GLY A 75 -2.91 8.94 -3.22
CA GLY A 75 -2.75 7.72 -2.42
C GLY A 75 -1.85 7.86 -1.20
N GLU A 76 -1.27 9.03 -0.92
CA GLU A 76 -0.42 9.27 0.26
C GLU A 76 -1.20 9.98 1.36
N HIS A 77 -1.22 9.36 2.55
CA HIS A 77 -1.93 9.84 3.73
C HIS A 77 -1.01 9.82 4.95
N TYR A 78 -1.00 10.90 5.70
CA TYR A 78 -0.22 11.02 6.93
C TYR A 78 -1.14 11.08 8.14
N ASN A 79 -1.39 9.91 8.70
CA ASN A 79 -2.21 9.71 9.89
C ASN A 79 -1.80 8.41 10.59
N LEU A 80 -2.19 8.24 11.83
CA LEU A 80 -2.01 6.99 12.54
C LEU A 80 -2.61 5.82 11.77
N GLY A 81 -1.83 4.76 11.54
CA GLY A 81 -2.17 3.64 10.69
C GLY A 81 -1.88 3.86 9.19
N GLY A 82 -1.50 5.08 8.78
CA GLY A 82 -1.12 5.41 7.40
C GLY A 82 -2.19 5.04 6.37
N LYS A 83 -1.75 4.57 5.21
CA LYS A 83 -2.62 4.17 4.09
C LYS A 83 -3.59 3.04 4.41
N THR A 84 -3.34 2.25 5.46
CA THR A 84 -4.22 1.13 5.83
C THR A 84 -5.60 1.59 6.31
N LYS A 85 -5.74 2.86 6.70
CA LYS A 85 -7.03 3.46 7.01
C LYS A 85 -7.90 3.65 5.76
N TRP A 86 -7.28 3.87 4.60
CA TRP A 86 -7.94 4.29 3.35
C TRP A 86 -8.03 3.19 2.29
N TYR A 87 -7.35 2.07 2.46
CA TYR A 87 -7.36 0.99 1.48
C TYR A 87 -8.71 0.25 1.41
N GLY A 88 -8.93 -0.49 0.35
CA GLY A 88 -10.15 -1.31 0.18
C GLY A 88 -10.08 -2.68 0.86
N ALA A 89 -9.21 -2.85 1.82
CA ALA A 89 -9.05 -4.03 2.65
C ALA A 89 -8.93 -5.38 1.91
N ALA A 90 -8.61 -5.37 0.61
CA ALA A 90 -8.32 -6.60 -0.15
C ALA A 90 -6.95 -7.14 0.27
N LEU A 91 -6.94 -8.30 0.94
CA LEU A 91 -5.77 -8.84 1.62
C LEU A 91 -5.45 -10.24 1.07
N LEU A 92 -4.71 -10.27 -0.04
CA LEU A 92 -4.33 -11.49 -0.73
C LEU A 92 -2.87 -11.84 -0.45
N ARG A 93 -2.58 -13.14 -0.39
CA ARG A 93 -1.21 -13.65 -0.35
C ARG A 93 -0.60 -13.60 -1.74
N PHE A 94 0.69 -13.33 -1.82
CA PHE A 94 1.45 -13.59 -3.04
C PHE A 94 1.53 -15.10 -3.29
N SER A 95 1.46 -15.50 -4.56
CA SER A 95 1.60 -16.90 -4.97
C SER A 95 3.09 -17.29 -5.02
N ALA A 96 3.40 -18.59 -4.90
CA ALA A 96 4.79 -19.06 -4.85
C ALA A 96 5.64 -18.59 -6.04
N HIS A 97 5.08 -18.58 -7.28
CA HIS A 97 5.79 -18.12 -8.47
C HIS A 97 6.12 -16.61 -8.43
N GLU A 98 5.44 -15.82 -7.60
CA GLU A 98 5.72 -14.39 -7.44
C GLU A 98 6.91 -14.11 -6.50
N PHE A 99 7.51 -15.17 -5.94
CA PHE A 99 8.80 -15.08 -5.25
C PHE A 99 10.00 -15.35 -6.18
N GLU A 100 9.73 -15.84 -7.38
CA GLU A 100 10.76 -16.15 -8.39
C GLU A 100 10.90 -15.00 -9.38
N ALA A 101 12.06 -14.94 -10.06
CA ALA A 101 12.27 -13.98 -11.13
C ALA A 101 11.41 -14.34 -12.36
N ASP A 102 10.86 -13.33 -13.02
CA ASP A 102 10.33 -13.44 -14.37
C ASP A 102 11.00 -12.39 -15.28
N PRO A 103 12.09 -12.76 -15.95
CA PRO A 103 12.83 -11.83 -16.79
C PRO A 103 12.01 -11.29 -17.97
N ALA A 104 11.04 -12.05 -18.47
CA ALA A 104 10.18 -11.62 -19.56
C ALA A 104 9.30 -10.42 -19.15
N PHE A 105 8.89 -10.39 -17.89
CA PHE A 105 8.14 -9.30 -17.29
C PHE A 105 8.99 -8.34 -16.44
N GLN A 106 10.31 -8.47 -16.50
CA GLN A 106 11.25 -7.67 -15.68
C GLN A 106 10.97 -7.79 -14.17
N CYS A 107 10.44 -8.94 -13.71
CA CYS A 107 10.17 -9.17 -12.30
C CYS A 107 11.42 -9.72 -11.59
N LEU A 108 11.77 -9.10 -10.47
CA LEU A 108 12.88 -9.54 -9.63
C LEU A 108 12.46 -10.71 -8.73
N SER A 109 13.41 -11.56 -8.33
CA SER A 109 13.19 -12.58 -7.31
C SER A 109 13.29 -12.01 -5.90
N TRP A 110 12.64 -12.70 -4.96
CA TRP A 110 12.91 -12.56 -3.55
C TRP A 110 14.19 -13.35 -3.17
N PRO A 111 14.90 -12.97 -2.08
CA PRO A 111 16.03 -13.76 -1.57
C PRO A 111 15.57 -15.03 -0.82
N PHE A 112 14.27 -15.29 -0.74
CA PHE A 112 13.65 -16.46 -0.10
C PHE A 112 12.30 -16.80 -0.76
N GLY A 113 11.79 -17.99 -0.48
CA GLY A 113 10.50 -18.45 -1.03
C GLY A 113 9.30 -18.14 -0.12
N LEU A 114 8.09 -18.42 -0.62
CA LEU A 114 6.82 -18.20 0.07
C LEU A 114 6.78 -18.78 1.50
N SER A 115 7.41 -19.95 1.71
CA SER A 115 7.43 -20.64 3.02
C SER A 115 7.93 -19.78 4.18
N GLU A 116 8.82 -18.81 3.90
CA GLU A 116 9.32 -17.87 4.92
C GLU A 116 8.25 -16.89 5.44
N LEU A 117 7.17 -16.68 4.69
CA LEU A 117 6.08 -15.78 5.07
C LEU A 117 4.78 -16.50 5.43
N GLU A 118 4.63 -17.79 5.20
CA GLU A 118 3.36 -18.52 5.39
C GLU A 118 2.77 -18.35 6.79
N ALA A 119 3.57 -18.54 7.83
CA ALA A 119 3.13 -18.40 9.22
C ALA A 119 2.70 -16.94 9.52
N HIS A 120 3.44 -15.98 9.00
CA HIS A 120 3.20 -14.55 9.19
C HIS A 120 1.99 -14.06 8.38
N TYR A 121 1.74 -14.64 7.20
CA TYR A 121 0.50 -14.43 6.46
C TYR A 121 -0.71 -14.89 7.27
N ALA A 122 -0.66 -16.13 7.81
CA ALA A 122 -1.75 -16.67 8.62
C ALA A 122 -2.00 -15.84 9.89
N GLU A 123 -0.94 -15.32 10.53
CA GLU A 123 -1.05 -14.42 11.67
C GLU A 123 -1.68 -13.09 11.27
N ALA A 124 -1.22 -12.47 10.18
CA ALA A 124 -1.75 -11.20 9.69
C ALA A 124 -3.22 -11.31 9.29
N GLU A 125 -3.61 -12.36 8.57
CA GLU A 125 -5.02 -12.63 8.20
C GLU A 125 -5.93 -12.73 9.42
N ARG A 126 -5.50 -13.47 10.44
CA ARG A 126 -6.27 -13.62 11.68
C ARG A 126 -6.42 -12.27 12.40
N MET A 127 -5.35 -11.48 12.49
CA MET A 127 -5.37 -10.18 13.18
C MET A 127 -6.20 -9.15 12.43
N LEU A 128 -6.12 -9.13 11.10
CA LEU A 128 -6.84 -8.21 10.23
C LEU A 128 -8.29 -8.63 9.95
N HIS A 129 -8.77 -9.70 10.60
CA HIS A 129 -10.12 -10.23 10.40
C HIS A 129 -10.42 -10.53 8.93
N VAL A 130 -9.51 -11.22 8.23
CA VAL A 130 -9.70 -11.56 6.83
C VAL A 130 -10.85 -12.56 6.67
N ASN A 131 -11.87 -12.17 5.93
CA ASN A 131 -13.08 -12.94 5.68
C ASN A 131 -13.41 -12.95 4.19
N HIS A 132 -14.25 -13.93 3.79
CA HIS A 132 -14.86 -14.00 2.48
C HIS A 132 -16.36 -13.75 2.61
N PHE A 133 -16.88 -12.87 1.77
CA PHE A 133 -18.29 -12.51 1.75
C PHE A 133 -18.97 -13.12 0.52
N LYS A 134 -20.24 -13.46 0.64
CA LYS A 134 -21.03 -13.88 -0.51
C LYS A 134 -21.27 -12.69 -1.43
N ASN A 135 -21.19 -12.94 -2.74
CA ASN A 135 -21.61 -11.95 -3.72
C ASN A 135 -23.09 -11.65 -3.54
N GLU A 136 -23.44 -10.38 -3.58
CA GLU A 136 -24.84 -9.96 -3.60
C GLU A 136 -25.44 -10.23 -5.01
N PRO A 137 -26.76 -10.20 -5.18
CA PRO A 137 -27.44 -10.74 -6.35
C PRO A 137 -27.04 -10.11 -7.69
N GLU A 138 -26.86 -8.78 -7.73
CA GLU A 138 -26.51 -8.08 -8.98
C GLU A 138 -25.10 -8.41 -9.43
N LEU A 139 -24.13 -8.40 -8.51
CA LEU A 139 -22.74 -8.79 -8.81
C LEU A 139 -22.68 -10.26 -9.23
N GLN A 140 -23.38 -11.18 -8.53
CA GLN A 140 -23.43 -12.58 -8.93
C GLN A 140 -24.00 -12.75 -10.34
N SER A 141 -25.04 -12.00 -10.69
CA SER A 141 -25.62 -12.00 -12.05
C SER A 141 -24.61 -11.54 -13.11
N VAL A 142 -23.77 -10.54 -12.80
CA VAL A 142 -22.68 -10.11 -13.72
C VAL A 142 -21.67 -11.22 -13.90
N ILE A 143 -21.20 -11.81 -12.80
CA ILE A 143 -20.22 -12.91 -12.79
C ILE A 143 -20.73 -14.07 -13.66
N ASP A 144 -21.95 -14.53 -13.43
CA ASP A 144 -22.55 -15.66 -14.16
C ASP A 144 -22.61 -15.39 -15.68
N LYS A 145 -22.95 -14.16 -16.06
CA LYS A 145 -23.01 -13.76 -17.47
C LYS A 145 -21.63 -13.68 -18.11
N VAL A 146 -20.64 -13.11 -17.40
CA VAL A 146 -19.25 -13.01 -17.88
C VAL A 146 -18.68 -14.41 -18.10
N ILE A 147 -18.78 -15.33 -17.13
CA ILE A 147 -18.26 -16.69 -17.22
C ILE A 147 -18.99 -17.49 -18.31
N LYS A 148 -20.31 -17.34 -18.41
CA LYS A 148 -21.09 -18.01 -19.45
C LYS A 148 -20.63 -17.58 -20.85
N HIS A 149 -20.23 -16.33 -20.99
CA HIS A 149 -19.85 -15.78 -22.30
C HIS A 149 -18.38 -16.02 -22.64
N ASP A 150 -17.47 -15.86 -21.66
CA ASP A 150 -16.04 -16.16 -21.79
C ASP A 150 -15.56 -17.02 -20.62
N PRO A 151 -15.58 -18.35 -20.75
CA PRO A 151 -15.16 -19.28 -19.69
C PRO A 151 -13.66 -19.24 -19.36
N SER A 152 -12.86 -18.45 -20.06
CA SER A 152 -11.44 -18.23 -19.71
C SER A 152 -11.26 -17.37 -18.47
N TRP A 153 -12.29 -16.64 -18.06
CA TRP A 153 -12.30 -15.92 -16.80
C TRP A 153 -12.65 -16.85 -15.63
N ARG A 154 -11.77 -16.93 -14.64
CA ARG A 154 -12.03 -17.60 -13.36
C ARG A 154 -12.34 -16.54 -12.32
N VAL A 155 -13.28 -16.83 -11.43
CA VAL A 155 -13.66 -15.93 -10.34
C VAL A 155 -13.47 -16.62 -9.01
N GLU A 156 -12.87 -15.90 -8.09
CA GLU A 156 -12.63 -16.36 -6.73
C GLU A 156 -13.22 -15.35 -5.74
N PRO A 157 -13.62 -15.79 -4.54
CA PRO A 157 -13.98 -14.87 -3.47
C PRO A 157 -12.79 -13.98 -3.12
N LEU A 158 -13.00 -12.66 -3.04
CA LEU A 158 -11.96 -11.72 -2.63
C LEU A 158 -11.82 -11.73 -1.10
N PRO A 159 -10.63 -12.07 -0.56
CA PRO A 159 -10.41 -12.00 0.88
C PRO A 159 -10.34 -10.53 1.33
N LEU A 160 -11.21 -10.15 2.26
CA LEU A 160 -11.33 -8.79 2.78
C LEU A 160 -11.05 -8.75 4.27
N GLY A 161 -10.20 -7.81 4.69
CA GLY A 161 -9.95 -7.49 6.10
C GLY A 161 -11.12 -6.74 6.72
N LEU A 162 -12.28 -7.38 6.80
CA LEU A 162 -13.52 -6.81 7.31
C LEU A 162 -14.14 -7.75 8.34
N LYS A 163 -14.63 -7.19 9.44
CA LYS A 163 -15.45 -7.96 10.39
C LYS A 163 -16.80 -8.30 9.77
N PRO A 164 -17.34 -9.51 10.01
CA PRO A 164 -18.62 -9.94 9.41
C PRO A 164 -19.80 -9.01 9.73
N GLU A 165 -19.75 -8.31 10.85
CA GLU A 165 -20.78 -7.40 11.33
C GLU A 165 -21.03 -6.22 10.39
N ILE A 166 -20.08 -5.88 9.51
CA ILE A 166 -20.19 -4.78 8.54
C ILE A 166 -21.42 -4.92 7.62
N VAL A 167 -21.89 -6.16 7.36
CA VAL A 167 -23.09 -6.39 6.54
C VAL A 167 -24.38 -5.84 7.17
N ASN A 168 -24.36 -5.58 8.49
CA ASN A 168 -25.46 -5.03 9.24
C ASN A 168 -25.40 -3.49 9.35
N ASP A 169 -24.34 -2.88 8.84
CA ASP A 169 -24.15 -1.43 8.82
C ASP A 169 -23.98 -0.94 7.38
N PRO A 170 -25.07 -0.50 6.72
CA PRO A 170 -25.02 -0.08 5.31
C PRO A 170 -24.08 1.10 5.04
N GLU A 171 -23.88 2.00 6.00
CA GLU A 171 -23.00 3.16 5.82
C GLU A 171 -21.53 2.72 5.80
N GLU A 172 -21.13 1.88 6.73
CA GLU A 172 -19.76 1.30 6.72
C GLU A 172 -19.56 0.36 5.52
N ALA A 173 -20.56 -0.45 5.17
CA ALA A 173 -20.47 -1.38 4.04
C ALA A 173 -20.38 -0.67 2.68
N LYS A 174 -20.99 0.50 2.51
CA LYS A 174 -20.83 1.35 1.33
C LYS A 174 -19.47 2.04 1.31
N HIS A 175 -18.99 2.49 2.46
CA HIS A 175 -17.84 3.39 2.58
C HIS A 175 -16.62 2.72 3.21
N PHE A 176 -16.31 1.45 2.90
CA PHE A 176 -15.07 0.83 3.36
C PHE A 176 -13.92 0.96 2.35
N ASP A 177 -14.23 1.03 1.04
CA ASP A 177 -13.24 1.08 -0.04
C ASP A 177 -12.88 2.54 -0.37
N GLY A 178 -11.72 2.98 0.11
CA GLY A 178 -11.26 4.38 -0.03
C GLY A 178 -11.64 5.30 1.13
N TYR A 179 -12.27 4.80 2.17
CA TYR A 179 -12.69 5.55 3.36
C TYR A 179 -12.09 4.93 4.63
N ALA A 180 -12.04 5.67 5.74
CA ALA A 180 -11.59 5.14 7.03
C ALA A 180 -12.78 4.79 7.93
N SER A 181 -12.87 3.52 8.35
CA SER A 181 -13.96 3.02 9.20
C SER A 181 -14.02 3.75 10.52
N VAL A 182 -15.22 4.14 10.96
CA VAL A 182 -15.50 4.77 12.25
C VAL A 182 -15.85 3.71 13.30
N ALA A 183 -16.64 2.71 12.91
CA ALA A 183 -17.07 1.62 13.78
C ALA A 183 -16.01 0.54 14.01
N GLY A 184 -14.86 0.63 13.31
CA GLY A 184 -13.77 -0.34 13.44
C GLY A 184 -14.09 -1.71 12.82
N TYR A 185 -14.94 -1.75 11.80
CA TYR A 185 -15.22 -2.98 11.04
C TYR A 185 -14.14 -3.31 10.03
N LYS A 186 -13.36 -2.31 9.59
CA LYS A 186 -12.23 -2.53 8.70
C LYS A 186 -10.96 -2.78 9.49
N GLY A 187 -10.29 -3.91 9.23
CA GLY A 187 -8.99 -4.24 9.78
C GLY A 187 -7.93 -3.30 9.21
N ASP A 188 -7.22 -2.58 10.07
CA ASP A 188 -6.13 -1.68 9.71
C ASP A 188 -5.01 -1.69 10.77
N ALA A 189 -3.94 -0.97 10.54
CA ALA A 189 -2.76 -0.98 11.41
C ALA A 189 -3.05 -0.42 12.82
N GLU A 190 -3.91 0.60 12.92
CA GLU A 190 -4.32 1.15 14.23
C GLU A 190 -5.19 0.16 14.98
N GLU A 191 -6.31 -0.29 14.38
CA GLU A 191 -7.30 -1.15 15.05
C GLU A 191 -6.73 -2.53 15.41
N CYS A 192 -5.91 -3.12 14.54
CA CYS A 192 -5.52 -4.52 14.65
C CYS A 192 -4.16 -4.74 15.29
N PHE A 193 -3.32 -3.70 15.42
CA PHE A 193 -1.98 -3.81 15.97
C PHE A 193 -1.69 -2.77 17.04
N ILE A 194 -1.84 -1.47 16.74
CA ILE A 194 -1.42 -0.39 17.64
C ILE A 194 -2.31 -0.36 18.88
N ASN A 195 -3.63 -0.41 18.73
CA ASN A 195 -4.58 -0.41 19.86
C ASN A 195 -4.35 -1.58 20.83
N LEU A 196 -3.76 -2.71 20.35
CA LEU A 196 -3.46 -3.88 21.18
C LEU A 196 -2.21 -3.70 22.08
N ILE A 197 -1.41 -2.68 21.80
CA ILE A 197 -0.16 -2.38 22.53
C ILE A 197 -0.10 -0.96 23.09
N GLU A 198 -1.05 -0.09 22.76
CA GLU A 198 -1.02 1.33 23.12
C GLU A 198 -0.92 1.57 24.63
N ASN A 199 -1.51 0.68 25.44
CA ASN A 199 -1.49 0.76 26.91
C ASN A 199 -0.41 -0.09 27.57
N GLU A 200 0.47 -0.74 26.79
CA GLU A 200 1.56 -1.54 27.36
C GLU A 200 2.66 -0.61 27.92
N PRO A 201 3.21 -0.92 29.13
CA PRO A 201 4.16 -0.04 29.80
C PRO A 201 5.50 0.11 29.07
N ASN A 202 5.82 -0.80 28.15
CA ASN A 202 7.01 -0.81 27.31
C ASN A 202 6.78 -0.24 25.90
N PHE A 203 5.61 0.38 25.65
CA PHE A 203 5.29 1.04 24.38
C PHE A 203 5.02 2.53 24.59
N ARG A 204 5.50 3.35 23.66
CA ARG A 204 5.15 4.77 23.60
C ARG A 204 4.91 5.18 22.15
N LEU A 205 3.76 5.77 21.89
CA LEU A 205 3.40 6.39 20.61
C LEU A 205 3.50 7.91 20.76
N LEU A 206 4.19 8.54 19.81
CA LEU A 206 4.22 9.99 19.65
C LEU A 206 3.70 10.34 18.24
N LEU A 207 2.60 11.09 18.21
CA LEU A 207 2.00 11.66 17.00
C LEU A 207 2.59 13.04 16.71
N ASP A 208 2.36 13.54 15.50
CA ASP A 208 2.87 14.84 15.02
C ASP A 208 4.40 14.95 15.18
N LYS A 209 5.10 13.81 14.98
CA LYS A 209 6.55 13.68 15.06
C LYS A 209 7.15 13.23 13.75
N GLU A 210 7.59 14.18 12.95
CA GLU A 210 8.27 13.93 11.69
C GLU A 210 9.78 13.78 11.93
N VAL A 211 10.33 12.61 11.59
CA VAL A 211 11.75 12.35 11.66
C VAL A 211 12.44 13.01 10.45
N GLU A 212 13.47 13.80 10.74
CA GLU A 212 14.27 14.52 9.75
C GLU A 212 15.54 13.74 9.36
N THR A 213 16.20 13.12 10.35
CA THR A 213 17.47 12.41 10.12
C THR A 213 17.77 11.39 11.22
N PHE A 214 18.84 10.60 11.01
CA PHE A 214 19.31 9.65 12.00
C PHE A 214 20.46 10.22 12.86
N LEU A 215 20.53 9.80 14.12
CA LEU A 215 21.70 9.94 14.96
C LEU A 215 22.63 8.74 14.77
N HIS A 216 23.92 8.95 14.77
CA HIS A 216 24.93 7.90 14.63
C HIS A 216 26.03 8.04 15.70
N ALA A 217 26.77 6.98 15.89
CA ALA A 217 27.95 6.97 16.78
C ALA A 217 29.04 7.91 16.24
N ASP A 218 29.85 8.44 17.15
CA ASP A 218 30.95 9.35 16.80
C ASP A 218 31.89 8.71 15.78
N ASN A 219 32.11 9.41 14.65
CA ASN A 219 32.95 8.97 13.53
C ASN A 219 32.53 7.64 12.84
N ALA A 220 31.34 7.13 13.10
CA ALA A 220 30.79 5.89 12.52
C ALA A 220 29.36 6.12 12.00
N PRO A 221 29.18 6.84 10.86
CA PRO A 221 27.87 7.15 10.32
C PRO A 221 27.08 5.91 9.88
N GLU A 222 27.74 4.76 9.74
CA GLU A 222 27.09 3.46 9.50
C GLU A 222 26.47 2.84 10.74
N ALA A 223 26.75 3.35 11.97
CA ALA A 223 26.23 2.85 13.24
C ALA A 223 25.16 3.80 13.76
N ILE A 224 23.89 3.46 13.54
CA ILE A 224 22.76 4.28 13.95
C ILE A 224 22.44 4.09 15.44
N GLU A 225 22.23 5.20 16.17
CA GLU A 225 21.94 5.23 17.61
C GLU A 225 20.65 5.97 17.96
N GLY A 226 19.92 6.47 16.97
CA GLY A 226 18.68 7.21 17.21
C GLY A 226 18.20 8.01 16.03
N VAL A 227 17.32 8.98 16.32
CA VAL A 227 16.70 9.85 15.33
C VAL A 227 16.57 11.28 15.85
N VAL A 228 16.51 12.25 14.92
CA VAL A 228 16.18 13.65 15.15
C VAL A 228 14.92 14.00 14.39
N CYS A 229 13.97 14.66 15.04
CA CYS A 229 12.74 15.15 14.41
C CYS A 229 12.89 16.62 13.95
N THR A 230 12.00 17.02 13.05
CA THR A 230 11.96 18.39 12.50
C THR A 230 11.75 19.48 13.55
N ASP A 231 11.16 19.16 14.68
CA ASP A 231 10.99 20.07 15.83
C ASP A 231 12.21 20.14 16.76
N GLY A 232 13.32 19.50 16.39
CA GLY A 232 14.57 19.44 17.15
C GLY A 232 14.57 18.40 18.26
N SER A 233 13.48 17.68 18.53
CA SER A 233 13.48 16.58 19.49
C SER A 233 14.33 15.41 18.98
N ALA A 234 15.09 14.77 19.89
CA ALA A 234 15.95 13.65 19.57
C ALA A 234 15.68 12.47 20.49
N PHE A 235 15.71 11.26 19.90
CA PHE A 235 15.44 10.01 20.63
C PHE A 235 16.56 9.00 20.33
N ARG A 236 17.04 8.33 21.36
CA ARG A 236 18.08 7.29 21.25
C ARG A 236 17.48 5.89 21.37
N GLY A 237 17.99 4.97 20.54
CA GLY A 237 17.57 3.58 20.53
C GLY A 237 18.57 2.69 19.81
N GLY A 238 18.72 1.45 20.28
CA GLY A 238 19.70 0.50 19.73
C GLY A 238 19.33 -0.05 18.34
N THR A 239 18.06 0.00 17.97
CA THR A 239 17.57 -0.44 16.67
C THR A 239 16.54 0.54 16.13
N ILE A 240 16.66 0.92 14.87
CA ILE A 240 15.71 1.79 14.17
C ILE A 240 15.02 0.99 13.06
N ILE A 241 13.69 1.02 13.04
CA ILE A 241 12.88 0.46 11.95
C ILE A 241 12.26 1.61 11.17
N LEU A 242 12.71 1.82 9.94
CA LEU A 242 12.15 2.80 9.02
C LEU A 242 10.96 2.19 8.29
N SER A 243 9.77 2.79 8.44
CA SER A 243 8.48 2.29 7.94
C SER A 243 7.61 3.42 7.37
N CYS A 244 8.22 4.40 6.70
CA CYS A 244 7.53 5.59 6.17
C CYS A 244 6.88 5.36 4.79
N GLY A 245 6.93 4.13 4.27
CA GLY A 245 6.41 3.76 2.95
C GLY A 245 7.38 4.05 1.79
N ALA A 246 7.14 3.39 0.66
CA ALA A 246 8.05 3.38 -0.50
C ALA A 246 8.27 4.74 -1.16
N MET A 247 7.44 5.73 -0.87
CA MET A 247 7.62 7.11 -1.34
C MET A 247 8.51 7.94 -0.40
N THR A 248 8.52 7.66 0.89
CA THR A 248 9.17 8.51 1.90
C THR A 248 10.43 7.86 2.49
N SER A 249 10.42 6.56 2.76
CA SER A 249 11.58 5.85 3.33
C SER A 249 12.85 6.00 2.50
N PRO A 250 12.85 5.89 1.16
CA PRO A 250 14.05 6.08 0.37
C PRO A 250 14.60 7.50 0.45
N ARG A 251 13.75 8.51 0.58
CA ARG A 251 14.16 9.92 0.66
C ARG A 251 14.94 10.21 1.94
N LEU A 252 14.43 9.73 3.08
CA LEU A 252 15.12 9.90 4.36
C LEU A 252 16.49 9.22 4.34
N LEU A 253 16.57 8.03 3.75
CA LEU A 253 17.83 7.29 3.64
C LEU A 253 18.79 7.94 2.64
N GLU A 254 18.32 8.42 1.48
CA GLU A 254 19.12 9.12 0.47
C GLU A 254 19.73 10.40 1.06
N ASP A 255 18.93 11.21 1.76
CA ASP A 255 19.39 12.46 2.40
C ASP A 255 20.44 12.19 3.48
N TYR A 256 20.24 11.16 4.29
CA TYR A 256 21.21 10.77 5.31
C TYR A 256 22.53 10.29 4.69
N PHE A 257 22.48 9.42 3.66
CA PHE A 257 23.66 8.93 2.99
C PHE A 257 24.46 10.04 2.30
N ALA A 258 23.75 11.01 1.69
CA ALA A 258 24.39 12.17 1.07
C ALA A 258 25.06 13.07 2.13
N ALA A 259 24.40 13.34 3.25
CA ALA A 259 24.91 14.20 4.32
C ALA A 259 26.14 13.62 5.03
N THR A 260 26.21 12.29 5.14
CA THR A 260 27.29 11.59 5.87
C THR A 260 28.40 11.05 4.98
N GLY A 261 28.26 11.18 3.65
CA GLY A 261 29.22 10.66 2.67
C GLY A 261 29.14 9.12 2.48
N LEU A 262 28.15 8.43 3.06
CA LEU A 262 27.92 7.00 2.85
C LEU A 262 27.53 6.68 1.41
N ALA A 263 26.96 7.64 0.68
CA ALA A 263 26.62 7.50 -0.74
C ALA A 263 27.83 7.10 -1.62
N GLY A 264 29.04 7.53 -1.25
CA GLY A 264 30.27 7.16 -1.95
C GLY A 264 31.00 5.95 -1.38
N LYS A 265 30.50 5.36 -0.28
CA LYS A 265 31.19 4.27 0.44
C LYS A 265 30.47 2.92 0.37
N LEU A 266 29.13 2.94 0.45
CA LEU A 266 28.34 1.72 0.50
C LEU A 266 27.75 1.40 -0.88
N PRO A 267 27.98 0.19 -1.45
CA PRO A 267 27.45 -0.18 -2.76
C PRO A 267 25.93 -0.07 -2.88
N CYS A 268 25.19 -0.39 -1.82
CA CYS A 268 23.74 -0.33 -1.79
C CYS A 268 23.18 1.09 -2.00
N ALA A 269 23.98 2.14 -1.76
CA ALA A 269 23.58 3.52 -1.97
C ALA A 269 23.15 3.80 -3.41
N ALA A 270 23.73 3.12 -4.39
CA ALA A 270 23.40 3.27 -5.81
C ALA A 270 21.97 2.81 -6.14
N PHE A 271 21.32 2.05 -5.25
CA PHE A 271 20.01 1.46 -5.45
C PHE A 271 18.90 2.12 -4.60
N ILE A 272 19.25 3.04 -3.68
CA ILE A 272 18.29 3.80 -2.89
C ILE A 272 17.38 4.60 -3.84
N GLY A 273 16.08 4.47 -3.64
CA GLY A 273 15.04 5.13 -4.44
C GLY A 273 14.76 4.49 -5.80
N ARG A 274 15.61 3.59 -6.31
CA ARG A 274 15.46 2.93 -7.61
C ARG A 274 14.47 1.76 -7.54
N ASN A 275 14.14 1.21 -8.71
CA ASN A 275 13.15 0.12 -8.83
C ASN A 275 11.77 0.50 -8.29
N PHE A 276 11.41 1.78 -8.29
CA PHE A 276 10.04 2.17 -7.95
C PHE A 276 9.07 1.42 -8.85
N ARG A 277 8.12 0.78 -8.22
CA ARG A 277 7.01 0.06 -8.85
C ARG A 277 5.70 0.42 -8.21
N MET A 278 4.67 0.35 -9.00
CA MET A 278 3.28 0.46 -8.57
C MET A 278 2.45 -0.55 -9.35
N HIS A 279 1.22 -0.77 -9.00
CA HIS A 279 0.32 -1.44 -9.92
C HIS A 279 -0.05 -0.52 -11.07
N LEU A 280 -0.04 -1.08 -12.29
CA LEU A 280 -0.76 -0.47 -13.40
C LEU A 280 -2.25 -0.66 -13.14
N ASN A 281 -2.95 0.43 -12.92
CA ASN A 281 -4.33 0.40 -12.47
C ASN A 281 -5.25 1.16 -13.42
N SER A 282 -6.40 0.57 -13.72
CA SER A 282 -7.50 1.23 -14.41
C SER A 282 -8.82 0.97 -13.73
N ALA A 283 -9.57 2.02 -13.46
CA ALA A 283 -10.96 1.90 -13.05
C ALA A 283 -11.81 1.66 -14.30
N LEU A 284 -12.70 0.66 -14.25
CA LEU A 284 -13.66 0.36 -15.29
C LEU A 284 -15.05 0.47 -14.68
N ILE A 285 -15.87 1.39 -15.19
CA ILE A 285 -17.24 1.58 -14.75
C ILE A 285 -18.17 1.13 -15.85
N VAL A 286 -19.05 0.19 -15.54
CA VAL A 286 -20.08 -0.32 -16.44
C VAL A 286 -21.48 -0.01 -15.92
N PHE A 287 -22.43 0.06 -16.83
CA PHE A 287 -23.80 0.43 -16.54
C PHE A 287 -24.75 -0.72 -16.86
N SER A 288 -25.66 -0.97 -15.91
CA SER A 288 -26.79 -1.86 -16.08
C SER A 288 -28.04 -1.07 -16.50
N PHE A 289 -28.95 -1.71 -17.24
CA PHE A 289 -30.28 -1.17 -17.49
C PHE A 289 -31.17 -1.18 -16.23
N PHE A 290 -30.80 -1.99 -15.22
CA PHE A 290 -31.51 -2.12 -13.96
C PHE A 290 -30.78 -1.37 -12.85
N LYS A 291 -31.50 -0.96 -11.81
CA LYS A 291 -30.88 -0.41 -10.60
C LYS A 291 -30.09 -1.50 -9.92
N ASP A 292 -28.92 -1.13 -9.45
CA ASP A 292 -28.09 -1.96 -8.58
C ASP A 292 -28.47 -1.67 -7.12
N HIS A 293 -28.77 -2.71 -6.38
CA HIS A 293 -29.16 -2.65 -4.96
C HIS A 293 -28.11 -3.26 -4.03
N ASP A 294 -27.07 -3.86 -4.60
CA ASP A 294 -25.97 -4.42 -3.81
C ASP A 294 -25.25 -3.30 -3.04
N VAL A 295 -24.84 -3.61 -1.82
CA VAL A 295 -24.15 -2.67 -0.91
C VAL A 295 -22.67 -3.05 -0.77
N LEU A 296 -22.40 -4.31 -0.41
CA LEU A 296 -21.04 -4.83 -0.28
C LEU A 296 -20.57 -5.45 -1.60
N ARG A 297 -20.12 -4.63 -2.52
CA ARG A 297 -19.85 -5.03 -3.92
C ARG A 297 -18.46 -5.60 -4.18
N LYS A 298 -17.47 -5.32 -3.34
CA LYS A 298 -16.06 -5.72 -3.52
C LYS A 298 -15.80 -7.13 -2.96
N THR A 299 -16.49 -8.15 -3.50
CA THR A 299 -16.45 -9.50 -2.94
C THR A 299 -15.86 -10.55 -3.88
N ALA A 300 -15.48 -10.15 -5.11
CA ALA A 300 -14.96 -11.05 -6.12
C ALA A 300 -13.71 -10.50 -6.80
N ILE A 301 -12.84 -11.43 -7.20
CA ILE A 301 -11.65 -11.18 -8.02
C ILE A 301 -11.65 -12.12 -9.22
N PHE A 302 -11.32 -11.58 -10.39
CA PHE A 302 -11.25 -12.30 -11.66
C PHE A 302 -9.81 -12.53 -12.07
N TYR A 303 -9.53 -13.71 -12.57
CA TYR A 303 -8.27 -14.13 -13.16
C TYR A 303 -8.48 -14.65 -14.58
N ASN A 304 -7.46 -14.46 -15.42
CA ASN A 304 -7.43 -15.03 -16.77
C ASN A 304 -6.00 -15.44 -17.12
N ASP A 305 -5.81 -16.70 -17.52
CA ASP A 305 -4.47 -17.25 -17.79
C ASP A 305 -3.80 -16.61 -19.02
N ARG A 306 -4.55 -15.88 -19.85
CA ARG A 306 -3.97 -15.04 -20.92
C ARG A 306 -3.29 -13.77 -20.39
N HIS A 307 -3.57 -13.41 -19.14
CA HIS A 307 -3.07 -12.22 -18.46
C HIS A 307 -2.50 -12.62 -17.09
N PRO A 308 -1.39 -13.38 -17.05
CA PRO A 308 -0.89 -14.01 -15.82
C PRO A 308 -0.43 -13.02 -14.75
N HIS A 309 -0.08 -11.80 -15.14
CA HIS A 309 0.34 -10.72 -14.24
C HIS A 309 -0.79 -9.74 -13.91
N SER A 310 -2.03 -10.04 -14.32
CA SER A 310 -3.18 -9.15 -14.15
C SER A 310 -4.31 -9.80 -13.37
N THR A 311 -5.08 -8.97 -12.66
CA THR A 311 -6.34 -9.34 -12.02
C THR A 311 -7.38 -8.25 -12.21
N VAL A 312 -8.65 -8.60 -12.05
CA VAL A 312 -9.74 -7.63 -12.00
C VAL A 312 -10.50 -7.82 -10.69
N GLN A 313 -10.56 -6.79 -9.87
CA GLN A 313 -11.32 -6.79 -8.62
C GLN A 313 -12.58 -5.95 -8.78
N CYS A 314 -13.66 -6.36 -8.12
CA CYS A 314 -14.81 -5.46 -7.99
C CYS A 314 -14.41 -4.26 -7.13
N LEU A 315 -14.91 -3.08 -7.48
CA LEU A 315 -14.85 -1.89 -6.62
C LEU A 315 -15.98 -1.93 -5.58
N GLY A 316 -15.82 -1.16 -4.51
CA GLY A 316 -16.87 -0.89 -3.55
C GLY A 316 -18.06 -0.12 -4.14
N TRP A 317 -18.84 0.51 -3.26
CA TRP A 317 -20.00 1.31 -3.66
C TRP A 317 -19.59 2.48 -4.54
N ILE A 318 -20.31 2.67 -5.64
CA ILE A 318 -20.21 3.83 -6.52
C ILE A 318 -21.57 4.48 -6.58
N ASP A 319 -21.65 5.74 -6.18
CA ASP A 319 -22.86 6.56 -6.26
C ASP A 319 -22.66 7.80 -7.15
N GLY A 320 -23.69 8.63 -7.20
CA GLY A 320 -23.65 9.87 -7.98
C GLY A 320 -22.63 10.87 -7.48
N ASP A 321 -22.41 10.92 -6.18
CA ASP A 321 -21.47 11.85 -5.54
C ASP A 321 -20.03 11.47 -5.85
N LEU A 322 -19.69 10.18 -5.74
CA LEU A 322 -18.37 9.69 -6.11
C LEU A 322 -18.11 9.89 -7.61
N LEU A 323 -19.11 9.62 -8.48
CA LEU A 323 -18.98 9.85 -9.92
C LEU A 323 -18.81 11.35 -10.23
N ALA A 324 -19.46 12.24 -9.51
CA ALA A 324 -19.31 13.68 -9.69
C ALA A 324 -17.89 14.17 -9.42
N THR A 325 -17.13 13.49 -8.56
CA THR A 325 -15.69 13.82 -8.33
C THR A 325 -14.79 13.45 -9.50
N GLN A 326 -15.22 12.53 -10.36
CA GLN A 326 -14.44 11.99 -11.49
C GLN A 326 -14.88 12.54 -12.85
N LEU A 327 -16.03 13.16 -12.94
CA LEU A 327 -16.60 13.74 -14.15
C LEU A 327 -16.39 15.27 -14.21
N PRO A 328 -16.45 15.88 -15.40
CA PRO A 328 -16.36 17.33 -15.51
C PRO A 328 -17.38 18.05 -14.64
N ALA A 329 -16.97 19.13 -13.98
CA ALA A 329 -17.80 19.90 -13.04
C ALA A 329 -19.12 20.43 -13.64
N VAL A 330 -19.25 20.47 -14.96
CA VAL A 330 -20.47 20.86 -15.68
C VAL A 330 -21.50 19.73 -15.79
N THR A 331 -21.18 18.50 -15.33
CA THR A 331 -22.10 17.35 -15.39
C THR A 331 -23.21 17.55 -14.36
N PRO A 332 -24.50 17.62 -14.77
CA PRO A 332 -25.59 17.83 -13.84
C PRO A 332 -25.72 16.70 -12.81
N GLU A 333 -25.98 17.03 -11.56
CA GLU A 333 -26.08 16.09 -10.44
C GLU A 333 -27.15 15.00 -10.68
N PHE A 334 -28.28 15.34 -11.31
CA PHE A 334 -29.29 14.32 -11.63
C PHE A 334 -28.77 13.26 -12.61
N VAL A 335 -27.82 13.60 -13.48
CA VAL A 335 -27.18 12.64 -14.41
C VAL A 335 -26.26 11.72 -13.64
N THR A 336 -25.39 12.26 -12.80
CA THR A 336 -24.45 11.44 -11.99
C THR A 336 -25.21 10.53 -11.02
N SER A 337 -26.29 11.02 -10.40
CA SER A 337 -27.16 10.22 -9.53
C SER A 337 -27.90 9.09 -10.29
N LEU A 338 -28.36 9.36 -11.51
CA LEU A 338 -29.04 8.35 -12.33
C LEU A 338 -28.07 7.26 -12.77
N ILE A 339 -26.86 7.64 -13.13
CA ILE A 339 -25.78 6.74 -13.54
C ILE A 339 -25.32 5.91 -12.34
N GLY A 340 -25.03 6.54 -11.20
CA GLY A 340 -24.53 5.86 -9.99
C GLY A 340 -25.44 4.73 -9.50
N LYS A 341 -26.75 4.91 -9.58
CA LYS A 341 -27.74 3.87 -9.20
C LYS A 341 -27.71 2.62 -10.10
N ARG A 342 -26.95 2.65 -11.20
CA ARG A 342 -26.86 1.58 -12.21
C ARG A 342 -25.41 1.20 -12.53
N ALA A 343 -24.46 1.80 -11.82
CA ALA A 343 -23.05 1.60 -12.06
C ALA A 343 -22.52 0.44 -11.22
N LEU A 344 -21.70 -0.39 -11.87
CA LEU A 344 -20.81 -1.36 -11.22
C LEU A 344 -19.38 -1.01 -11.59
N GLY A 345 -18.51 -0.99 -10.58
CA GLY A 345 -17.10 -0.68 -10.77
C GLY A 345 -16.22 -1.92 -10.71
N PHE A 346 -15.16 -1.89 -11.54
CA PHE A 346 -14.08 -2.87 -11.50
C PHE A 346 -12.73 -2.15 -11.52
N PHE A 347 -11.74 -2.77 -10.93
CA PHE A 347 -10.38 -2.27 -10.89
C PHE A 347 -9.46 -3.30 -11.55
N VAL A 348 -9.00 -2.97 -12.74
CA VAL A 348 -8.02 -3.79 -13.45
C VAL A 348 -6.65 -3.44 -12.93
N THR A 349 -5.96 -4.43 -12.40
CA THR A 349 -4.65 -4.30 -11.77
C THR A 349 -3.65 -5.20 -12.48
N THR A 350 -2.49 -4.67 -12.86
CA THR A 350 -1.40 -5.45 -13.46
C THR A 350 -0.11 -5.22 -12.69
N GLU A 351 0.64 -6.28 -12.46
CA GLU A 351 1.98 -6.22 -11.87
C GLU A 351 2.90 -5.35 -12.72
N ASP A 352 3.64 -4.47 -12.08
CA ASP A 352 4.61 -3.61 -12.72
C ASP A 352 5.99 -4.28 -12.82
N GLY A 353 6.66 -4.14 -13.94
CA GLY A 353 8.02 -4.58 -14.15
C GLY A 353 9.04 -3.68 -13.40
N SER A 354 10.24 -4.22 -13.20
CA SER A 354 11.35 -3.50 -12.58
C SER A 354 12.13 -2.68 -13.60
N SER A 355 12.47 -1.44 -13.24
CA SER A 355 13.43 -0.60 -13.95
C SER A 355 14.21 0.25 -12.96
N LEU A 356 15.53 0.25 -13.06
CA LEU A 356 16.41 1.08 -12.24
C LEU A 356 16.18 2.58 -12.46
N ASP A 357 15.61 2.95 -13.60
CA ASP A 357 15.34 4.34 -13.94
C ASP A 357 13.98 4.82 -13.46
N ASN A 358 13.07 3.91 -13.10
CA ASN A 358 11.86 4.25 -12.36
C ASN A 358 12.25 4.44 -10.89
N ARG A 359 12.18 5.68 -10.38
CA ARG A 359 12.79 5.99 -9.08
C ARG A 359 12.12 7.14 -8.35
N VAL A 360 12.25 7.10 -7.03
CA VAL A 360 11.99 8.22 -6.12
C VAL A 360 13.31 8.93 -5.84
N ILE A 361 13.32 10.27 -5.88
CA ILE A 361 14.47 11.10 -5.58
C ILE A 361 14.06 12.12 -4.51
N SER A 362 14.86 12.28 -3.47
CA SER A 362 14.56 13.21 -2.38
C SER A 362 14.50 14.67 -2.86
N ASN A 363 15.44 15.10 -3.71
CA ASN A 363 15.59 16.48 -4.18
C ASN A 363 15.58 17.47 -3.00
N ARG A 364 16.55 17.30 -2.09
CA ARG A 364 16.66 18.06 -0.82
C ARG A 364 16.50 19.56 -1.02
N GLY A 365 15.54 20.15 -0.30
CA GLY A 365 15.21 21.57 -0.42
C GLY A 365 14.28 21.95 -1.57
N GLY A 366 13.89 20.97 -2.43
CA GLY A 366 12.91 21.12 -3.49
C GLY A 366 11.74 20.17 -3.34
N ARG A 367 10.88 20.09 -4.37
CA ARG A 367 9.84 19.07 -4.43
C ARG A 367 10.46 17.69 -4.67
N PRO A 368 10.04 16.63 -3.97
CA PRO A 368 10.49 15.27 -4.29
C PRO A 368 10.07 14.88 -5.70
N ILE A 369 10.87 14.02 -6.33
CA ILE A 369 10.65 13.60 -7.71
C ILE A 369 10.25 12.14 -7.77
N LEU A 370 9.20 11.84 -8.54
CA LEU A 370 8.87 10.51 -8.98
C LEU A 370 9.15 10.41 -10.49
N ASP A 371 10.34 9.91 -10.83
CA ASP A 371 10.74 9.67 -12.21
C ASP A 371 10.24 8.27 -12.62
N TYR A 372 9.14 8.23 -13.35
CA TYR A 372 8.49 6.99 -13.76
C TYR A 372 7.96 7.10 -15.20
N GLU A 373 8.29 6.11 -16.02
CA GLU A 373 7.83 6.04 -17.41
C GLU A 373 7.34 4.63 -17.77
N PHE A 374 6.13 4.53 -18.33
CA PHE A 374 5.55 3.27 -18.80
C PHE A 374 6.34 2.61 -19.94
N GLY A 375 7.08 3.40 -20.73
CA GLY A 375 7.95 2.88 -21.79
C GLY A 375 9.08 1.98 -21.30
N ARG A 376 9.48 2.13 -20.02
CA ARG A 376 10.54 1.33 -19.38
C ARG A 376 10.05 -0.07 -18.96
N ILE A 377 8.73 -0.29 -18.91
CA ILE A 377 8.06 -1.53 -18.49
C ILE A 377 7.03 -2.00 -19.51
N LYS A 378 7.45 -2.09 -20.76
CA LYS A 378 6.57 -2.28 -21.92
C LYS A 378 5.68 -3.52 -21.82
N HIS A 379 6.19 -4.65 -21.33
CA HIS A 379 5.42 -5.91 -21.24
C HIS A 379 4.22 -5.77 -20.29
N SER A 380 4.43 -5.21 -19.10
CA SER A 380 3.36 -4.93 -18.13
C SER A 380 2.31 -3.99 -18.72
N TYR A 381 2.75 -2.94 -19.41
CA TYR A 381 1.85 -1.98 -20.05
C TYR A 381 1.01 -2.60 -21.16
N ASP A 382 1.61 -3.44 -22.00
CA ASP A 382 0.91 -4.11 -23.09
C ASP A 382 -0.08 -5.16 -22.57
N GLU A 383 0.28 -5.93 -21.52
CA GLU A 383 -0.64 -6.86 -20.86
C GLU A 383 -1.81 -6.12 -20.21
N HIS A 384 -1.55 -5.02 -19.52
CA HIS A 384 -2.60 -4.22 -18.87
C HIS A 384 -3.67 -3.77 -19.89
N LYS A 385 -3.25 -3.21 -21.03
CA LYS A 385 -4.17 -2.82 -22.12
C LYS A 385 -4.93 -4.01 -22.70
N ALA A 386 -4.27 -5.15 -22.83
CA ALA A 386 -4.91 -6.35 -23.33
C ALA A 386 -5.95 -6.89 -22.33
N CYS A 387 -5.63 -6.91 -21.05
CA CYS A 387 -6.54 -7.33 -19.99
C CYS A 387 -7.79 -6.44 -19.93
N ILE A 388 -7.63 -5.12 -19.96
CA ILE A 388 -8.76 -4.17 -20.01
C ILE A 388 -9.66 -4.49 -21.21
N ARG A 389 -9.11 -4.56 -22.42
CA ARG A 389 -9.87 -4.80 -23.64
C ARG A 389 -10.62 -6.13 -23.61
N ASP A 390 -10.00 -7.19 -23.09
CA ASP A 390 -10.62 -8.51 -23.02
C ASP A 390 -11.73 -8.55 -21.96
N PHE A 391 -11.54 -7.87 -20.83
CA PHE A 391 -12.57 -7.78 -19.80
C PHE A 391 -13.73 -6.87 -20.22
N GLU A 392 -13.48 -5.73 -20.84
CA GLU A 392 -14.51 -4.87 -21.45
C GLU A 392 -15.36 -5.63 -22.46
N ARG A 393 -14.71 -6.45 -23.30
CA ARG A 393 -15.41 -7.30 -24.27
C ARG A 393 -16.29 -8.33 -23.57
N ALA A 394 -15.81 -9.00 -22.54
CA ALA A 394 -16.57 -9.98 -21.77
C ALA A 394 -17.81 -9.34 -21.11
N LEU A 395 -17.66 -8.15 -20.54
CA LEU A 395 -18.75 -7.36 -19.97
C LEU A 395 -19.76 -6.91 -21.03
N LEU A 396 -19.29 -6.43 -22.19
CA LEU A 396 -20.18 -6.00 -23.27
C LEU A 396 -21.07 -7.15 -23.75
N PHE A 397 -20.51 -8.33 -23.94
CA PHE A 397 -21.27 -9.52 -24.30
C PHE A 397 -22.17 -10.03 -23.17
N ALA A 398 -21.83 -9.77 -21.92
CA ALA A 398 -22.71 -10.02 -20.77
C ALA A 398 -23.87 -8.99 -20.65
N GLY A 399 -23.91 -7.98 -21.55
CA GLY A 399 -24.96 -6.95 -21.60
C GLY A 399 -24.65 -5.69 -20.80
N PHE A 400 -23.38 -5.47 -20.46
CA PHE A 400 -22.92 -4.27 -19.73
C PHE A 400 -22.02 -3.42 -20.63
N ALA A 401 -22.33 -2.15 -20.78
CA ALA A 401 -21.52 -1.18 -21.49
C ALA A 401 -20.88 -0.20 -20.51
N GLY A 402 -19.63 0.16 -20.74
CA GLY A 402 -18.90 1.06 -19.87
C GLY A 402 -17.66 1.62 -20.51
N ALA A 403 -16.84 2.27 -19.70
CA ALA A 403 -15.57 2.82 -20.09
C ALA A 403 -14.54 2.63 -18.97
N SER A 404 -13.29 2.45 -19.38
CA SER A 404 -12.14 2.42 -18.49
C SER A 404 -11.43 3.76 -18.44
N GLN A 405 -10.89 4.07 -17.27
CA GLN A 405 -10.04 5.23 -17.04
C GLN A 405 -8.72 4.79 -16.39
N TRP A 406 -7.63 5.16 -17.01
CA TRP A 406 -6.29 4.97 -16.47
C TRP A 406 -6.08 5.78 -15.19
N THR A 407 -5.55 5.14 -14.15
CA THR A 407 -5.14 5.82 -12.92
C THR A 407 -3.69 6.26 -13.09
N GLY A 408 -3.46 7.56 -13.28
CA GLY A 408 -2.12 8.14 -13.47
C GLY A 408 -1.26 8.09 -12.21
N LEU A 409 -0.06 8.70 -12.27
CA LEU A 409 0.90 8.76 -11.16
C LEU A 409 0.29 9.35 -9.87
N ALA A 410 -0.61 10.32 -10.00
CA ALA A 410 -1.29 10.91 -8.85
C ALA A 410 -2.10 9.88 -8.04
N GLY A 411 -2.67 8.86 -8.69
CA GLY A 411 -3.43 7.79 -8.06
C GLY A 411 -2.57 6.61 -7.57
N THR A 412 -1.26 6.76 -7.47
CA THR A 412 -0.34 5.70 -7.01
C THR A 412 -0.67 5.26 -5.58
N ALA A 413 -1.27 4.08 -5.43
CA ALA A 413 -1.66 3.53 -4.13
C ALA A 413 -0.72 2.41 -3.63
N HIS A 414 -0.14 1.62 -4.53
CA HIS A 414 0.64 0.41 -4.24
C HIS A 414 2.14 0.60 -4.55
N ALA A 415 2.71 1.74 -4.11
CA ALA A 415 4.14 2.02 -4.27
C ALA A 415 5.00 1.00 -3.50
N VAL A 416 5.96 0.36 -4.19
CA VAL A 416 6.90 -0.62 -3.63
C VAL A 416 8.29 -0.52 -4.28
N GLY A 417 9.28 -1.24 -3.73
CA GLY A 417 10.54 -1.59 -4.41
C GLY A 417 11.67 -0.58 -4.31
N THR A 418 11.48 0.56 -3.69
CA THR A 418 12.48 1.66 -3.65
C THR A 418 13.66 1.44 -2.70
N LEU A 419 13.62 0.40 -1.87
CA LEU A 419 14.69 -0.07 -0.99
C LEU A 419 14.74 -1.61 -1.06
N VAL A 420 14.81 -2.14 -2.27
CA VAL A 420 14.58 -3.55 -2.59
C VAL A 420 15.46 -4.50 -1.78
N THR A 421 14.86 -5.63 -1.33
CA THR A 421 15.55 -6.69 -0.63
C THR A 421 16.32 -7.61 -1.60
N GLY A 422 17.48 -8.13 -1.16
CA GLY A 422 18.31 -9.06 -1.89
C GLY A 422 19.59 -9.35 -1.12
N ASP A 423 20.33 -10.40 -1.54
CA ASP A 423 21.53 -10.85 -0.84
C ASP A 423 22.80 -10.05 -1.21
N ASP A 424 22.79 -9.39 -2.37
CA ASP A 424 23.96 -8.66 -2.88
C ASP A 424 23.81 -7.15 -2.70
N PRO A 425 24.68 -6.50 -1.89
CA PRO A 425 24.63 -5.04 -1.71
C PRO A 425 24.93 -4.25 -2.99
N ALA A 426 25.45 -4.91 -4.05
CA ALA A 426 25.66 -4.29 -5.36
C ALA A 426 24.41 -4.30 -6.24
N THR A 427 23.27 -4.86 -5.77
CA THR A 427 21.99 -4.93 -6.51
C THR A 427 20.76 -4.68 -5.64
N SER A 428 20.95 -4.57 -4.31
CA SER A 428 19.86 -4.37 -3.34
C SER A 428 20.24 -3.39 -2.25
N VAL A 429 19.23 -2.90 -1.52
CA VAL A 429 19.44 -1.95 -0.42
C VAL A 429 19.43 -2.64 0.93
N VAL A 430 18.55 -3.64 1.10
CA VAL A 430 18.43 -4.39 2.36
C VAL A 430 18.63 -5.89 2.12
N ASP A 431 19.08 -6.60 3.17
CA ASP A 431 19.19 -8.05 3.15
C ASP A 431 17.83 -8.76 3.28
N ALA A 432 17.83 -10.09 3.29
CA ALA A 432 16.66 -10.94 3.45
C ALA A 432 15.89 -10.69 4.77
N HIS A 433 16.45 -9.98 5.72
CA HIS A 433 15.87 -9.63 7.01
C HIS A 433 15.53 -8.15 7.16
N GLY A 434 15.64 -7.38 6.07
CA GLY A 434 15.33 -5.95 6.07
C GLY A 434 16.42 -5.04 6.65
N LYS A 435 17.61 -5.58 6.99
CA LYS A 435 18.74 -4.77 7.46
C LYS A 435 19.38 -4.05 6.27
N VAL A 436 19.60 -2.75 6.39
CA VAL A 436 20.30 -1.97 5.37
C VAL A 436 21.75 -2.46 5.25
N HIS A 437 22.18 -2.81 4.03
CA HIS A 437 23.52 -3.33 3.79
C HIS A 437 24.62 -2.34 4.22
N GLY A 438 25.58 -2.84 5.00
CA GLY A 438 26.66 -2.03 5.54
C GLY A 438 26.30 -1.14 6.74
N MET A 439 25.04 -1.10 7.16
CA MET A 439 24.59 -0.33 8.31
C MET A 439 24.44 -1.20 9.57
N THR A 440 24.59 -0.59 10.72
CA THR A 440 24.30 -1.21 12.03
C THR A 440 23.12 -0.50 12.66
N GLY A 441 22.16 -1.27 13.18
CA GLY A 441 21.01 -0.74 13.89
C GLY A 441 19.88 -0.18 12.99
N LEU A 442 19.94 -0.31 11.66
CA LEU A 442 18.93 0.21 10.74
C LEU A 442 18.26 -0.90 9.92
N TYR A 443 16.94 -0.97 10.00
CA TYR A 443 16.09 -1.93 9.31
C TYR A 443 14.92 -1.23 8.60
N ILE A 444 14.38 -1.85 7.56
CA ILE A 444 13.25 -1.32 6.78
C ILE A 444 12.06 -2.27 6.90
N SER A 445 10.88 -1.70 7.19
CA SER A 445 9.64 -2.47 7.33
C SER A 445 8.44 -1.79 6.66
N ASP A 446 8.48 -1.66 5.34
CA ASP A 446 7.35 -1.17 4.54
C ASP A 446 7.43 -1.70 3.11
N GLY A 447 6.55 -1.22 2.22
CA GLY A 447 6.50 -1.67 0.83
C GLY A 447 7.78 -1.42 0.02
N SER A 448 8.70 -0.57 0.49
CA SER A 448 9.93 -0.29 -0.25
C SER A 448 10.85 -1.50 -0.41
N VAL A 449 10.74 -2.48 0.49
CA VAL A 449 11.58 -3.69 0.45
C VAL A 449 11.13 -4.72 -0.57
N LEU A 450 9.88 -4.65 -1.05
CA LEU A 450 9.29 -5.69 -1.91
C LEU A 450 9.95 -5.70 -3.29
N PRO A 451 10.57 -6.81 -3.74
CA PRO A 451 11.19 -6.90 -5.07
C PRO A 451 10.17 -7.07 -6.20
N ARG A 452 8.89 -7.33 -5.87
CA ARG A 452 7.78 -7.43 -6.82
C ARG A 452 6.53 -6.76 -6.26
N THR A 453 5.67 -6.22 -7.12
CA THR A 453 4.33 -5.75 -6.74
C THR A 453 3.34 -6.90 -6.64
N SER A 454 3.60 -8.05 -7.33
CA SER A 454 2.62 -9.11 -7.58
C SER A 454 1.45 -8.62 -8.46
N ARG A 455 0.57 -9.50 -8.85
CA ARG A 455 -0.71 -9.16 -9.52
C ARG A 455 -1.84 -8.86 -8.53
N VAL A 456 -1.55 -8.97 -7.21
CA VAL A 456 -2.53 -8.73 -6.14
C VAL A 456 -2.02 -7.68 -5.16
N ASN A 457 -2.91 -7.18 -4.30
CA ASN A 457 -2.63 -6.09 -3.37
C ASN A 457 -1.47 -6.42 -2.42
N PRO A 458 -0.47 -5.53 -2.22
CA PRO A 458 0.74 -5.83 -1.45
C PRO A 458 0.56 -5.71 0.06
N ALA A 459 -0.55 -5.17 0.56
CA ALA A 459 -0.71 -4.81 1.97
C ALA A 459 -0.52 -6.00 2.92
N LEU A 460 -1.11 -7.17 2.64
CA LEU A 460 -0.96 -8.36 3.48
C LEU A 460 0.51 -8.81 3.56
N THR A 461 1.24 -8.73 2.44
CA THR A 461 2.67 -9.07 2.39
C THR A 461 3.51 -8.11 3.21
N ILE A 462 3.16 -6.80 3.24
CA ILE A 462 3.83 -5.81 4.08
C ILE A 462 3.59 -6.08 5.56
N TYR A 463 2.37 -6.48 5.96
CA TYR A 463 2.07 -6.90 7.33
C TYR A 463 2.86 -8.17 7.72
N ALA A 464 2.86 -9.17 6.85
CA ALA A 464 3.61 -10.42 7.07
C ALA A 464 5.12 -10.15 7.19
N TRP A 465 5.67 -9.26 6.35
CA TRP A 465 7.07 -8.82 6.46
C TRP A 465 7.35 -8.17 7.81
N GLY A 466 6.50 -7.24 8.26
CA GLY A 466 6.68 -6.57 9.54
C GLY A 466 6.60 -7.54 10.72
N LEU A 467 5.66 -8.50 10.72
CA LEU A 467 5.58 -9.55 11.73
C LEU A 467 6.85 -10.40 11.76
N ARG A 468 7.36 -10.82 10.59
CA ARG A 468 8.60 -11.58 10.45
C ARG A 468 9.81 -10.82 10.97
N LEU A 469 9.94 -9.54 10.59
CA LEU A 469 11.02 -8.68 11.07
C LEU A 469 10.96 -8.49 12.58
N GLY A 470 9.76 -8.17 13.12
CA GLY A 470 9.56 -8.00 14.56
C GLY A 470 9.91 -9.24 15.35
N GLU A 471 9.51 -10.44 14.89
CA GLU A 471 9.86 -11.72 15.51
C GLU A 471 11.39 -11.97 15.49
N LYS A 472 12.03 -11.70 14.34
CA LYS A 472 13.49 -11.82 14.23
C LYS A 472 14.23 -10.92 15.18
N LEU A 473 13.86 -9.62 15.25
CA LEU A 473 14.49 -8.65 16.13
C LEU A 473 14.19 -8.92 17.60
N ALA A 474 13.03 -9.46 17.94
CA ALA A 474 12.68 -9.88 19.29
C ALA A 474 13.60 -11.01 19.80
N SER A 475 14.06 -11.91 18.92
CA SER A 475 14.97 -13.01 19.26
C SER A 475 16.44 -12.59 19.34
N MET A 476 16.78 -11.38 18.93
CA MET A 476 18.15 -10.83 19.07
C MET A 476 18.32 -10.23 20.46
N ASN A 477 19.39 -10.64 21.16
CA ASN A 477 19.73 -10.15 22.51
C ASN A 477 20.30 -8.75 22.50
#